data_21df95bb71f42e6e3fd9434b9c7c876c
#
_entry.id   21df95bb71f42e6e3fd9434b9c7c876c
#
_cell.length_a   1.000
_cell.length_b   1.000
_cell.length_c   1.000
_cell.angle_alpha   90.00
_cell.angle_beta   90.00
_cell.angle_gamma   90.00
#
_symmetry.space_group_name_H-M   'P 1'
#
loop_
_entity.id
_entity.type
_entity.pdbx_description
1 polymer ?
#
loop_
_entity_poly.entity_id
_entity_poly.type
_entity_poly.pdbx_seq_one_letter_code
_entity_poly.pdbx_strand_id
1 'polypeptide(L)'
;MKKPADLGGRAKNDLARLQKSGGSARARRALSYVRDNSFSPMESGLALSFGMPLRHGGFNLGNVTMNPSIKIRANKNTQGDSRFITRRPDILIEAKGRDGIVRRVAIDYDSSSFHAGQVDIVRDIERRNEFAALPNFTHFSLASPQVHDFNQYQQTAIRIRRALGKRDDPSRKAGEAQADFEARRTAIWYKQFALWSEVVRPSEF
;
A
#
# COMPACT_ATOMS: atom_id res chain seq x y z
N MET A 1 22.20 -3.62 16.84
CA MET A 1 20.95 -3.19 16.20
C MET A 1 19.78 -3.50 17.15
N LYS A 2 19.17 -2.49 17.76
CA LYS A 2 18.01 -2.69 18.64
C LYS A 2 16.81 -3.16 17.79
N LYS A 3 16.16 -4.27 18.21
CA LYS A 3 14.86 -4.68 17.63
C LYS A 3 13.90 -3.49 17.70
N PRO A 4 13.19 -3.14 16.61
CA PRO A 4 12.13 -2.14 16.70
C PRO A 4 11.11 -2.61 17.75
N ALA A 5 10.67 -1.67 18.59
CA ALA A 5 9.66 -1.95 19.59
C ALA A 5 8.41 -2.48 18.87
N ASP A 6 7.82 -3.57 19.40
CA ASP A 6 6.59 -4.17 18.90
C ASP A 6 5.40 -3.19 19.08
N LEU A 7 5.29 -2.26 18.14
CA LEU A 7 4.18 -1.30 18.09
C LEU A 7 2.86 -2.00 17.71
N GLY A 8 2.94 -3.13 17.02
CA GLY A 8 1.78 -3.91 16.60
C GLY A 8 1.06 -4.58 17.75
N GLY A 9 1.80 -5.08 18.74
CA GLY A 9 1.21 -5.62 19.96
C GLY A 9 0.48 -4.55 20.78
N ARG A 10 0.94 -3.30 20.75
CA ARG A 10 0.29 -2.17 21.44
C ARG A 10 -1.03 -1.78 20.79
N ALA A 11 -1.08 -1.61 19.47
CA ALA A 11 -2.30 -1.23 18.77
C ALA A 11 -3.41 -2.29 18.95
N LYS A 12 -3.08 -3.59 18.89
CA LYS A 12 -4.03 -4.68 19.16
C LYS A 12 -4.50 -4.69 20.61
N ASN A 13 -3.60 -4.45 21.57
CA ASN A 13 -3.95 -4.40 23.00
C ASN A 13 -4.83 -3.17 23.30
N ASP A 14 -4.56 -2.04 22.68
CA ASP A 14 -5.38 -0.83 22.81
C ASP A 14 -6.75 -1.01 22.16
N LEU A 15 -6.83 -1.72 21.03
CA LEU A 15 -8.09 -2.14 20.42
C LEU A 15 -8.92 -3.04 21.36
N ALA A 16 -8.28 -4.01 21.99
CA ALA A 16 -8.93 -4.90 22.95
C ALA A 16 -9.39 -4.16 24.23
N ARG A 17 -8.61 -3.18 24.70
CA ARG A 17 -9.00 -2.31 25.82
C ARG A 17 -10.18 -1.42 25.48
N LEU A 18 -10.19 -0.80 24.31
CA LEU A 18 -11.30 0.03 23.82
C LEU A 18 -12.57 -0.78 23.55
N GLN A 19 -12.46 -2.05 23.17
CA GLN A 19 -13.60 -2.96 23.07
C GLN A 19 -14.24 -3.22 24.43
N LYS A 20 -13.43 -3.34 25.50
CA LYS A 20 -13.91 -3.56 26.89
C LYS A 20 -14.44 -2.29 27.55
N SER A 21 -13.91 -1.11 27.18
CA SER A 21 -14.24 0.17 27.83
C SER A 21 -15.41 0.93 27.20
N GLY A 22 -16.16 0.33 26.27
CA GLY A 22 -17.27 1.03 25.61
C GLY A 22 -16.84 2.17 24.68
N GLY A 23 -15.57 2.19 24.26
CA GLY A 23 -15.03 3.19 23.33
C GLY A 23 -15.90 3.43 22.12
N SER A 24 -15.95 4.68 21.62
CA SER A 24 -16.88 5.08 20.56
C SER A 24 -16.72 4.17 19.31
N ALA A 25 -17.83 3.87 18.64
CA ALA A 25 -17.80 3.09 17.39
C ALA A 25 -16.86 3.74 16.33
N ARG A 26 -16.69 5.08 16.42
CA ARG A 26 -15.77 5.85 15.57
C ARG A 26 -14.31 5.50 15.86
N ALA A 27 -13.91 5.42 17.14
CA ALA A 27 -12.55 5.03 17.53
C ALA A 27 -12.22 3.59 17.11
N ARG A 28 -13.13 2.64 17.35
CA ARG A 28 -12.96 1.24 16.90
C ARG A 28 -12.80 1.14 15.38
N ARG A 29 -13.58 1.92 14.62
CA ARG A 29 -13.46 1.96 13.17
C ARG A 29 -12.13 2.56 12.70
N ALA A 30 -11.65 3.63 13.32
CA ALA A 30 -10.36 4.23 13.02
C ALA A 30 -9.22 3.21 13.25
N LEU A 31 -9.23 2.54 14.39
CA LEU A 31 -8.23 1.53 14.74
C LEU A 31 -8.24 0.31 13.81
N SER A 32 -9.38 -0.03 13.18
CA SER A 32 -9.42 -1.15 12.20
C SER A 32 -8.60 -0.89 10.93
N TYR A 33 -8.21 0.34 10.67
CA TYR A 33 -7.35 0.71 9.54
C TYR A 33 -5.87 0.80 9.90
N VAL A 34 -5.52 0.81 11.19
CA VAL A 34 -4.13 0.78 11.64
C VAL A 34 -3.51 -0.55 11.23
N ARG A 35 -2.30 -0.50 10.70
CA ARG A 35 -1.52 -1.67 10.32
C ARG A 35 -0.32 -1.79 11.22
N ASP A 36 -0.09 -3.01 11.67
CA ASP A 36 1.09 -3.36 12.47
C ASP A 36 2.32 -3.49 11.57
N ASN A 37 3.51 -3.44 12.19
CA ASN A 37 4.80 -3.71 11.55
C ASN A 37 5.27 -2.64 10.54
N SER A 38 4.87 -1.38 10.72
CA SER A 38 5.44 -0.25 9.99
C SER A 38 6.78 0.15 10.59
N PHE A 39 7.76 0.50 9.74
CA PHE A 39 9.08 0.97 10.17
C PHE A 39 9.25 2.48 10.00
N SER A 40 8.34 3.15 9.29
CA SER A 40 8.35 4.60 9.12
C SER A 40 6.95 5.21 9.13
N PRO A 41 6.81 6.50 9.48
CA PRO A 41 5.54 7.23 9.35
C PRO A 41 5.02 7.24 7.90
N MET A 42 5.93 7.36 6.92
CA MET A 42 5.58 7.37 5.50
C MET A 42 4.94 6.04 5.06
N GLU A 43 5.53 4.90 5.44
CA GLU A 43 4.93 3.59 5.18
C GLU A 43 3.52 3.49 5.77
N SER A 44 3.31 3.97 7.00
CA SER A 44 1.99 4.00 7.65
C SER A 44 0.99 4.86 6.88
N GLY A 45 1.41 6.05 6.43
CA GLY A 45 0.59 6.96 5.63
C GLY A 45 0.18 6.35 4.29
N LEU A 46 1.13 5.74 3.58
CA LEU A 46 0.88 5.03 2.33
C LEU A 46 -0.08 3.85 2.53
N ALA A 47 0.14 3.03 3.56
CA ALA A 47 -0.72 1.89 3.87
C ALA A 47 -2.16 2.30 4.18
N LEU A 48 -2.34 3.36 4.99
CA LEU A 48 -3.66 3.94 5.27
C LEU A 48 -4.32 4.42 3.99
N SER A 49 -3.65 5.24 3.21
CA SER A 49 -4.18 5.82 1.99
C SER A 49 -4.56 4.76 0.96
N PHE A 50 -3.73 3.74 0.75
CA PHE A 50 -4.02 2.67 -0.21
C PHE A 50 -5.12 1.72 0.27
N GLY A 51 -5.18 1.43 1.58
CA GLY A 51 -6.10 0.44 2.14
C GLY A 51 -7.47 0.96 2.53
N MET A 52 -7.58 2.21 2.96
CA MET A 52 -8.85 2.77 3.43
C MET A 52 -9.90 2.87 2.32
N PRO A 53 -11.19 2.71 2.65
CA PRO A 53 -12.29 2.88 1.70
C PRO A 53 -12.38 4.31 1.15
N LEU A 54 -12.90 4.45 -0.08
CA LEU A 54 -13.12 5.75 -0.76
C LEU A 54 -13.91 6.76 0.08
N ARG A 55 -14.93 6.30 0.85
CA ARG A 55 -15.73 7.17 1.73
C ARG A 55 -14.90 7.88 2.80
N HIS A 56 -13.72 7.35 3.12
CA HIS A 56 -12.78 7.89 4.10
C HIS A 56 -11.52 8.50 3.46
N GLY A 57 -11.53 8.69 2.15
CA GLY A 57 -10.41 9.29 1.42
C GLY A 57 -9.31 8.32 1.02
N GLY A 58 -9.45 7.02 1.27
CA GLY A 58 -8.50 6.03 0.79
C GLY A 58 -8.77 5.60 -0.65
N PHE A 59 -7.83 4.84 -1.22
CA PHE A 59 -7.95 4.31 -2.58
C PHE A 59 -8.62 2.94 -2.65
N ASN A 60 -8.89 2.27 -1.53
CA ASN A 60 -9.54 0.95 -1.47
C ASN A 60 -8.91 -0.09 -2.40
N LEU A 61 -7.58 -0.19 -2.38
CA LEU A 61 -6.86 -1.05 -3.29
C LEU A 61 -6.96 -2.54 -2.93
N GLY A 62 -7.04 -2.87 -1.64
CA GLY A 62 -7.15 -4.25 -1.19
C GLY A 62 -6.76 -4.44 0.27
N ASN A 63 -6.43 -5.66 0.62
CA ASN A 63 -5.87 -5.97 1.94
C ASN A 63 -4.39 -5.56 1.96
N VAL A 64 -4.02 -4.75 2.94
CA VAL A 64 -2.67 -4.20 3.09
C VAL A 64 -1.95 -4.88 4.23
N THR A 65 -0.76 -5.38 3.96
CA THR A 65 0.17 -5.95 4.95
C THR A 65 1.49 -5.18 4.89
N MET A 66 2.02 -4.82 6.06
CA MET A 66 3.27 -4.07 6.19
C MET A 66 4.45 -5.00 6.38
N ASN A 67 5.54 -4.72 5.65
CA ASN A 67 6.82 -5.41 5.80
C ASN A 67 6.73 -6.95 5.84
N PRO A 68 5.92 -7.61 4.98
CA PRO A 68 5.78 -9.04 4.97
C PRO A 68 7.06 -9.73 4.48
N SER A 69 7.37 -10.89 5.01
CA SER A 69 8.44 -11.74 4.50
C SER A 69 7.91 -12.61 3.36
N ILE A 70 8.44 -12.42 2.15
CA ILE A 70 8.07 -13.17 0.95
C ILE A 70 9.24 -14.07 0.54
N LYS A 71 8.99 -15.38 0.51
CA LYS A 71 9.96 -16.36 0.02
C LYS A 71 9.83 -16.49 -1.49
N ILE A 72 10.91 -16.23 -2.21
CA ILE A 72 11.01 -16.32 -3.66
C ILE A 72 11.97 -17.44 -3.99
N ARG A 73 11.61 -18.31 -4.92
CA ARG A 73 12.49 -19.36 -5.41
C ARG A 73 13.56 -18.72 -6.31
N ALA A 74 14.81 -18.73 -5.87
CA ALA A 74 15.94 -18.36 -6.71
C ALA A 74 16.24 -19.47 -7.71
N ASN A 75 17.00 -19.15 -8.76
CA ASN A 75 17.47 -20.14 -9.71
C ASN A 75 18.22 -21.27 -8.97
N LYS A 76 18.13 -22.49 -9.51
CA LYS A 76 18.88 -23.65 -9.02
C LYS A 76 20.37 -23.31 -9.05
N ASN A 77 21.11 -23.70 -7.99
CA ASN A 77 22.55 -23.71 -8.03
C ASN A 77 23.03 -24.76 -9.05
N THR A 78 24.33 -24.78 -9.33
CA THR A 78 25.00 -25.78 -10.22
C THR A 78 24.79 -27.22 -9.77
N GLN A 79 24.38 -27.45 -8.51
CA GLN A 79 24.13 -28.77 -7.92
C GLN A 79 22.64 -29.16 -7.97
N GLY A 80 21.77 -28.32 -8.56
CA GLY A 80 20.35 -28.62 -8.73
C GLY A 80 19.44 -28.31 -7.53
N ASP A 81 20.01 -27.82 -6.42
CA ASP A 81 19.22 -27.48 -5.22
C ASP A 81 18.42 -26.19 -5.38
N SER A 82 17.18 -26.21 -4.92
CA SER A 82 16.33 -25.01 -4.92
C SER A 82 16.76 -24.07 -3.82
N ARG A 83 17.30 -22.91 -4.21
CA ARG A 83 17.61 -21.83 -3.27
C ARG A 83 16.42 -20.90 -3.13
N PHE A 84 16.07 -20.55 -1.90
CA PHE A 84 15.07 -19.53 -1.60
C PHE A 84 15.76 -18.27 -1.11
N ILE A 85 15.28 -17.13 -1.59
CA ILE A 85 15.62 -15.81 -1.07
C ILE A 85 14.40 -15.24 -0.37
N THR A 86 14.62 -14.44 0.65
CA THR A 86 13.54 -13.74 1.34
C THR A 86 13.61 -12.28 1.00
N ARG A 87 12.50 -11.73 0.50
CA ARG A 87 12.31 -10.30 0.25
C ARG A 87 11.26 -9.74 1.20
N ARG A 88 11.45 -8.50 1.60
CA ARG A 88 10.53 -7.80 2.49
C ARG A 88 10.23 -6.43 1.88
N PRO A 89 9.15 -6.32 1.09
CA PRO A 89 8.67 -5.03 0.65
C PRO A 89 8.06 -4.25 1.82
N ASP A 90 8.05 -2.92 1.75
CA ASP A 90 7.46 -2.08 2.79
C ASP A 90 5.95 -2.33 2.91
N ILE A 91 5.29 -2.47 1.75
CA ILE A 91 3.84 -2.71 1.68
C ILE A 91 3.55 -3.83 0.69
N LEU A 92 2.67 -4.75 1.07
CA LEU A 92 2.04 -5.72 0.17
C LEU A 92 0.54 -5.47 0.14
N ILE A 93 0.00 -5.31 -1.07
CA ILE A 93 -1.44 -5.20 -1.31
C ILE A 93 -1.91 -6.46 -2.02
N GLU A 94 -2.94 -7.11 -1.46
CA GLU A 94 -3.56 -8.28 -2.05
C GLU A 94 -5.02 -8.00 -2.35
N ALA A 95 -5.47 -8.34 -3.55
CA ALA A 95 -6.85 -8.17 -3.94
C ALA A 95 -7.29 -9.23 -4.96
N LYS A 96 -8.58 -9.57 -4.93
CA LYS A 96 -9.23 -10.38 -5.95
C LYS A 96 -9.64 -9.47 -7.10
N GLY A 97 -9.14 -9.74 -8.30
CA GLY A 97 -9.48 -9.04 -9.51
C GLY A 97 -10.92 -9.36 -9.99
N ARG A 98 -11.36 -8.70 -11.04
CA ARG A 98 -12.70 -8.92 -11.65
C ARG A 98 -12.87 -10.31 -12.23
N ASP A 99 -11.79 -10.92 -12.68
CA ASP A 99 -11.68 -12.28 -13.19
C ASP A 99 -11.61 -13.36 -12.10
N GLY A 100 -11.71 -12.96 -10.84
CA GLY A 100 -11.62 -13.85 -9.69
C GLY A 100 -10.20 -14.23 -9.28
N ILE A 101 -9.18 -13.81 -10.03
CA ILE A 101 -7.77 -14.10 -9.72
C ILE A 101 -7.29 -13.20 -8.60
N VAL A 102 -6.63 -13.79 -7.60
CA VAL A 102 -5.94 -13.04 -6.56
C VAL A 102 -4.61 -12.52 -7.10
N ARG A 103 -4.43 -11.20 -7.03
CA ARG A 103 -3.19 -10.51 -7.43
C ARG A 103 -2.56 -9.82 -6.26
N ARG A 104 -1.24 -9.70 -6.33
CA ARG A 104 -0.41 -9.08 -5.31
C ARG A 104 0.42 -7.96 -5.91
N VAL A 105 0.49 -6.86 -5.18
CA VAL A 105 1.36 -5.74 -5.51
C VAL A 105 2.25 -5.45 -4.32
N ALA A 106 3.56 -5.59 -4.51
CA ALA A 106 4.57 -5.15 -3.56
C ALA A 106 4.95 -3.71 -3.85
N ILE A 107 5.14 -2.92 -2.81
CA ILE A 107 5.54 -1.52 -2.91
C ILE A 107 6.71 -1.29 -1.97
N ASP A 108 7.77 -0.69 -2.49
CA ASP A 108 8.88 -0.13 -1.73
C ASP A 108 8.86 1.39 -1.86
N TYR A 109 9.05 2.09 -0.75
CA TYR A 109 9.20 3.53 -0.72
C TYR A 109 10.67 3.91 -0.59
N ASP A 110 11.17 4.66 -1.57
CA ASP A 110 12.53 5.16 -1.57
C ASP A 110 12.54 6.66 -1.28
N SER A 111 13.01 7.02 -0.09
CA SER A 111 13.23 8.42 0.30
C SER A 111 14.51 9.02 -0.28
N SER A 112 15.47 8.17 -0.72
CA SER A 112 16.83 8.55 -1.11
C SER A 112 17.03 8.71 -2.62
N SER A 113 15.96 8.73 -3.40
CA SER A 113 15.96 8.68 -4.87
C SER A 113 16.84 9.70 -5.62
N PHE A 114 17.47 10.64 -4.92
CA PHE A 114 18.40 11.62 -5.50
C PHE A 114 19.88 11.22 -5.46
N HIS A 115 20.25 10.14 -4.77
CA HIS A 115 21.65 9.75 -4.58
C HIS A 115 21.94 8.27 -4.87
N ALA A 116 21.08 7.60 -5.63
CA ALA A 116 21.27 6.19 -5.97
C ALA A 116 22.53 6.01 -6.83
N GLY A 117 23.54 5.38 -6.27
CA GLY A 117 24.72 4.93 -7.02
C GLY A 117 24.37 3.78 -7.97
N GLN A 118 25.27 3.47 -8.92
CA GLN A 118 25.08 2.36 -9.88
C GLN A 118 24.74 1.01 -9.20
N VAL A 119 25.28 0.76 -8.02
CA VAL A 119 25.04 -0.48 -7.26
C VAL A 119 23.58 -0.59 -6.80
N ASP A 120 22.96 0.53 -6.42
CA ASP A 120 21.58 0.54 -5.96
C ASP A 120 20.61 0.31 -7.13
N ILE A 121 20.92 0.85 -8.30
CA ILE A 121 20.14 0.62 -9.54
C ILE A 121 20.14 -0.87 -9.92
N VAL A 122 21.28 -1.55 -9.87
CA VAL A 122 21.36 -2.98 -10.18
C VAL A 122 20.55 -3.81 -9.20
N ARG A 123 20.63 -3.52 -7.89
CA ARG A 123 19.84 -4.21 -6.85
C ARG A 123 18.34 -4.03 -7.06
N ASP A 124 17.91 -2.84 -7.45
CA ASP A 124 16.49 -2.56 -7.72
C ASP A 124 15.98 -3.32 -8.95
N ILE A 125 16.81 -3.42 -10.00
CA ILE A 125 16.48 -4.22 -11.19
C ILE A 125 16.38 -5.71 -10.82
N GLU A 126 17.35 -6.26 -10.07
CA GLU A 126 17.33 -7.65 -9.61
C GLU A 126 16.07 -7.92 -8.77
N ARG A 127 15.77 -7.06 -7.81
CA ARG A 127 14.58 -7.17 -6.95
C ARG A 127 13.28 -7.16 -7.76
N ARG A 128 13.20 -6.29 -8.77
CA ARG A 128 12.04 -6.22 -9.67
C ARG A 128 11.88 -7.51 -10.48
N ASN A 129 12.98 -8.03 -11.02
CA ASN A 129 13.00 -9.28 -11.78
C ASN A 129 12.60 -10.50 -10.94
N GLU A 130 13.03 -10.54 -9.68
CA GLU A 130 12.66 -11.60 -8.74
C GLU A 130 11.16 -11.60 -8.44
N PHE A 131 10.56 -10.43 -8.21
CA PHE A 131 9.12 -10.33 -8.02
C PHE A 131 8.33 -10.62 -9.30
N ALA A 132 8.85 -10.25 -10.47
CA ALA A 132 8.23 -10.53 -11.76
C ALA A 132 8.17 -12.04 -12.07
N ALA A 133 9.03 -12.85 -11.47
CA ALA A 133 9.00 -14.30 -11.59
C ALA A 133 7.83 -14.96 -10.80
N LEU A 134 7.18 -14.22 -9.90
CA LEU A 134 6.03 -14.72 -9.16
C LEU A 134 4.74 -14.55 -9.96
N PRO A 135 3.86 -15.56 -10.03
CA PRO A 135 2.61 -15.44 -10.76
C PRO A 135 1.67 -14.41 -10.09
N ASN A 136 1.02 -13.59 -10.90
CA ASN A 136 0.06 -12.58 -10.45
C ASN A 136 0.65 -11.59 -9.43
N PHE A 137 1.92 -11.27 -9.59
CA PHE A 137 2.67 -10.41 -8.71
C PHE A 137 3.28 -9.23 -9.49
N THR A 138 3.16 -8.03 -8.96
CA THR A 138 3.76 -6.81 -9.54
C THR A 138 4.50 -6.06 -8.45
N HIS A 139 5.62 -5.44 -8.80
CA HIS A 139 6.42 -4.62 -7.89
C HIS A 139 6.44 -3.17 -8.35
N PHE A 140 6.26 -2.25 -7.41
CA PHE A 140 6.38 -0.80 -7.59
C PHE A 140 7.42 -0.24 -6.63
N SER A 141 8.35 0.56 -7.15
CA SER A 141 9.19 1.46 -6.34
C SER A 141 8.60 2.86 -6.42
N LEU A 142 8.36 3.49 -5.28
CA LEU A 142 7.81 4.84 -5.16
C LEU A 142 8.88 5.79 -4.67
N ALA A 143 9.27 6.73 -5.53
CA ALA A 143 10.20 7.77 -5.17
C ALA A 143 9.50 8.93 -4.43
N SER A 144 10.23 9.59 -3.53
CA SER A 144 9.73 10.72 -2.75
C SER A 144 8.99 11.79 -3.58
N PRO A 145 9.48 12.26 -4.74
CA PRO A 145 8.76 13.25 -5.55
C PRO A 145 7.39 12.76 -6.04
N GLN A 146 7.27 11.47 -6.39
CA GLN A 146 6.00 10.88 -6.86
C GLN A 146 4.96 10.79 -5.74
N VAL A 147 5.42 10.63 -4.50
CA VAL A 147 4.55 10.52 -3.33
C VAL A 147 4.11 11.89 -2.83
N HIS A 148 4.96 12.90 -2.95
CA HIS A 148 4.70 14.27 -2.48
C HIS A 148 3.96 15.16 -3.51
N ASP A 149 3.75 14.71 -4.73
CA ASP A 149 2.85 15.31 -5.71
C ASP A 149 1.55 14.51 -5.78
N PHE A 150 0.42 15.13 -5.39
CA PHE A 150 -0.86 14.42 -5.31
C PHE A 150 -1.32 13.83 -6.65
N ASN A 151 -1.07 14.53 -7.76
CA ASN A 151 -1.48 14.03 -9.07
C ASN A 151 -0.68 12.78 -9.46
N GLN A 152 0.64 12.80 -9.27
CA GLN A 152 1.50 11.62 -9.50
C GLN A 152 1.14 10.48 -8.57
N TYR A 153 0.88 10.78 -7.30
CA TYR A 153 0.44 9.82 -6.30
C TYR A 153 -0.88 9.14 -6.69
N GLN A 154 -1.88 9.92 -7.12
CA GLN A 154 -3.16 9.41 -7.59
C GLN A 154 -3.00 8.53 -8.84
N GLN A 155 -2.18 8.95 -9.82
CA GLN A 155 -1.88 8.14 -11.00
C GLN A 155 -1.21 6.82 -10.62
N THR A 156 -0.35 6.83 -9.63
CA THR A 156 0.29 5.60 -9.10
C THR A 156 -0.75 4.68 -8.48
N ALA A 157 -1.66 5.20 -7.67
CA ALA A 157 -2.75 4.41 -7.10
C ALA A 157 -3.64 3.77 -8.19
N ILE A 158 -3.90 4.49 -9.29
CA ILE A 158 -4.63 3.96 -10.47
C ILE A 158 -3.84 2.82 -11.13
N ARG A 159 -2.53 2.97 -11.32
CA ARG A 159 -1.67 1.92 -11.90
C ARG A 159 -1.67 0.66 -11.01
N ILE A 160 -1.55 0.83 -9.69
CA ILE A 160 -1.62 -0.27 -8.72
C ILE A 160 -2.99 -0.96 -8.80
N ARG A 161 -4.09 -0.20 -8.88
CA ARG A 161 -5.45 -0.73 -9.03
C ARG A 161 -5.58 -1.61 -10.28
N ARG A 162 -5.03 -1.16 -11.40
CA ARG A 162 -5.02 -1.93 -12.66
C ARG A 162 -4.18 -3.19 -12.55
N ALA A 163 -3.00 -3.12 -11.93
CA ALA A 163 -2.16 -4.29 -11.67
C ALA A 163 -2.88 -5.33 -10.78
N LEU A 164 -3.74 -4.89 -9.86
CA LEU A 164 -4.59 -5.77 -9.06
C LEU A 164 -5.81 -6.32 -9.83
N GLY A 165 -6.00 -5.97 -11.10
CA GLY A 165 -7.14 -6.40 -11.91
C GLY A 165 -8.49 -5.82 -11.45
N LYS A 166 -8.46 -4.73 -10.71
CA LYS A 166 -9.67 -4.06 -10.21
C LYS A 166 -10.20 -3.06 -11.25
N ARG A 167 -11.52 -2.82 -11.22
CA ARG A 167 -12.17 -1.77 -12.01
C ARG A 167 -11.68 -0.39 -11.53
N ASP A 168 -11.59 0.58 -12.45
CA ASP A 168 -11.38 1.98 -12.06
C ASP A 168 -12.55 2.43 -11.16
N ASP A 169 -12.21 3.14 -10.08
CA ASP A 169 -13.16 3.51 -9.04
C ASP A 169 -12.93 4.99 -8.66
N PRO A 170 -13.95 5.82 -8.57
CA PRO A 170 -15.36 5.43 -8.68
C PRO A 170 -15.79 5.14 -10.13
N SER A 171 -16.56 4.07 -10.31
CA SER A 171 -17.25 3.80 -11.58
C SER A 171 -18.67 4.33 -11.53
N ARG A 172 -19.22 4.71 -12.70
CA ARG A 172 -20.61 5.14 -12.83
C ARG A 172 -21.55 3.99 -12.47
N LYS A 173 -22.57 4.27 -11.66
CA LYS A 173 -23.61 3.31 -11.29
C LYS A 173 -24.64 3.20 -12.41
N ALA A 174 -25.34 2.07 -12.49
CA ALA A 174 -26.46 1.93 -13.42
C ALA A 174 -27.53 2.97 -13.10
N GLY A 175 -27.99 3.70 -14.14
CA GLY A 175 -29.00 4.76 -13.99
C GLY A 175 -28.51 6.08 -13.36
N GLU A 176 -27.25 6.20 -12.96
CA GLU A 176 -26.71 7.43 -12.39
C GLU A 176 -26.58 8.51 -13.49
N ALA A 177 -27.10 9.73 -13.22
CA ALA A 177 -26.90 10.85 -14.12
C ALA A 177 -25.42 11.24 -14.20
N GLN A 178 -24.98 11.79 -15.32
CA GLN A 178 -23.58 12.18 -15.53
C GLN A 178 -23.13 13.22 -14.50
N ALA A 179 -23.97 14.22 -14.22
CA ALA A 179 -23.69 15.27 -13.24
C ALA A 179 -23.50 14.70 -11.81
N ASP A 180 -24.32 13.73 -11.40
CA ASP A 180 -24.21 13.10 -10.09
C ASP A 180 -22.94 12.27 -9.98
N PHE A 181 -22.57 11.58 -11.06
CA PHE A 181 -21.30 10.84 -11.12
C PHE A 181 -20.10 11.77 -11.00
N GLU A 182 -20.10 12.90 -11.71
CA GLU A 182 -19.01 13.88 -11.65
C GLU A 182 -18.91 14.52 -10.26
N ALA A 183 -20.05 14.89 -9.67
CA ALA A 183 -20.10 15.43 -8.30
C ALA A 183 -19.54 14.42 -7.29
N ARG A 184 -19.90 13.15 -7.42
CA ARG A 184 -19.39 12.06 -6.57
C ARG A 184 -17.90 11.83 -6.77
N ARG A 185 -17.39 11.86 -7.99
CA ARG A 185 -15.94 11.79 -8.29
C ARG A 185 -15.18 12.92 -7.63
N THR A 186 -15.69 14.14 -7.78
CA THR A 186 -15.09 15.34 -7.20
C THR A 186 -15.06 15.24 -5.67
N ALA A 187 -16.16 14.83 -5.04
CA ALA A 187 -16.20 14.64 -3.59
C ALA A 187 -15.19 13.57 -3.09
N ILE A 188 -15.02 12.48 -3.83
CA ILE A 188 -14.01 11.46 -3.52
C ILE A 188 -12.60 12.04 -3.67
N TRP A 189 -12.33 12.79 -4.74
CA TRP A 189 -11.05 13.43 -4.98
C TRP A 189 -10.64 14.36 -3.82
N TYR A 190 -11.56 15.21 -3.35
CA TYR A 190 -11.30 16.08 -2.19
C TYR A 190 -10.99 15.30 -0.92
N LYS A 191 -11.68 14.18 -0.68
CA LYS A 191 -11.40 13.32 0.48
C LYS A 191 -10.04 12.65 0.36
N GLN A 192 -9.66 12.22 -0.84
CA GLN A 192 -8.36 11.61 -1.09
C GLN A 192 -7.23 12.64 -0.92
N PHE A 193 -7.45 13.86 -1.41
CA PHE A 193 -6.50 14.96 -1.23
C PHE A 193 -6.33 15.31 0.25
N ALA A 194 -7.44 15.44 1.00
CA ALA A 194 -7.40 15.72 2.43
C ALA A 194 -6.65 14.64 3.22
N LEU A 195 -6.97 13.36 2.97
CA LEU A 195 -6.26 12.26 3.64
C LEU A 195 -4.77 12.26 3.27
N TRP A 196 -4.43 12.43 2.00
CA TRP A 196 -3.04 12.48 1.54
C TRP A 196 -2.26 13.62 2.20
N SER A 197 -2.84 14.83 2.28
CA SER A 197 -2.18 15.98 2.91
C SER A 197 -1.94 15.77 4.41
N GLU A 198 -2.78 15.00 5.09
CA GLU A 198 -2.64 14.72 6.52
C GLU A 198 -1.65 13.59 6.82
N VAL A 199 -1.63 12.53 6.01
CA VAL A 199 -0.90 11.30 6.38
C VAL A 199 0.30 10.98 5.49
N VAL A 200 0.35 11.51 4.27
CA VAL A 200 1.45 11.28 3.31
C VAL A 200 2.32 12.52 3.16
N ARG A 201 1.71 13.69 3.12
CA ARG A 201 2.40 14.98 3.11
C ARG A 201 1.92 15.84 4.27
N PRO A 202 2.24 15.48 5.53
CA PRO A 202 1.94 16.37 6.64
C PRO A 202 2.67 17.70 6.40
N SER A 203 1.97 18.81 6.60
CA SER A 203 2.60 20.13 6.67
C SER A 203 3.68 20.05 7.74
N GLU A 204 4.90 20.43 7.41
CA GLU A 204 5.95 20.61 8.41
C GLU A 204 5.42 21.59 9.46
N PHE A 205 5.40 21.14 10.72
CA PHE A 205 5.07 21.96 11.88
C PHE A 205 6.23 22.84 12.23
#